data_17dbdb27c9d6f48e4fbc5d47736d1837
#
_entry.id   17dbdb27c9d6f48e4fbc5d47736d1837
#
_cell.length_a   1.000
_cell.length_b   1.000
_cell.length_c   1.000
_cell.angle_alpha   90.00
_cell.angle_beta   90.00
_cell.angle_gamma   90.00
#
_symmetry.space_group_name_H-M   'P 1'
#
loop_
_entity.id
_entity.type
_entity.pdbx_description
1 polymer ?
#
loop_
_entity_poly.entity_id
_entity_poly.type
_entity_poly.pdbx_seq_one_letter_code
_entity_poly.pdbx_strand_id
1 'polypeptide(L)'
;MKPLLILALLFVSISAAQIDRSKMPGPAPAPAVAFPDYDLVTTSNGMKVIIVRNDELPTIQIRMLIDREPILEGEYAGYVSLAGQLMRNGTTIRTKDQLDEEVDQIGATIGSSGTSVFGFGLSRYTEKIIELMADVTLNPSFPQEELDKLLQQRLSFLKYRKTEPNAVVDVLRRKQMFGANHPYGEIENEETLKKISREKSQEMYQTYFKPNYAIMAIVGDVEKKKVVPLIEKYFGSWKKGTLPAPKYENPKPFSQVQVALCDRPSSVQSVIRVAETVSLPRTSPDVTPVTVMNTVLGGGIFRLFVNLREKHAYTYGAYSSLGPDELIGTFTANTSARNIVTDSALTEIFYELRRIRDEKVEDKELQMAKNYLSGSFARSLEEAATIANYALEIERYDLPKDYYKTYLKRIEPVTADDVQRTAKKYLDPDKMLVAVVGSATEVKEKLKKFGPITMCDENGNPIAK
;
A
#
# COMPACT_ATOMS: atom_id res chain seq x y z
N MET A 1 86.26 -7.76 19.34
CA MET A 1 85.61 -7.81 18.02
C MET A 1 84.10 -7.99 18.24
N LYS A 2 83.29 -6.94 18.04
CA LYS A 2 81.84 -7.00 18.14
C LYS A 2 81.26 -6.93 16.72
N PRO A 3 80.35 -7.80 16.30
CA PRO A 3 79.65 -7.65 15.02
C PRO A 3 78.49 -6.67 15.14
N LEU A 4 78.44 -5.72 14.22
CA LEU A 4 77.31 -4.78 14.02
C LEU A 4 76.21 -5.52 13.35
N LEU A 5 75.06 -5.52 14.00
CA LEU A 5 73.79 -6.00 13.42
C LEU A 5 73.14 -4.83 12.63
N ILE A 6 73.05 -4.93 11.31
CA ILE A 6 72.40 -4.00 10.44
C ILE A 6 70.91 -4.43 10.39
N LEU A 7 70.01 -3.64 11.01
CA LEU A 7 68.60 -3.82 10.95
C LEU A 7 68.02 -3.14 9.69
N ALA A 8 67.70 -3.92 8.66
CA ALA A 8 67.04 -3.41 7.46
C ALA A 8 65.57 -3.19 7.73
N LEU A 9 65.11 -1.94 7.87
CA LEU A 9 63.71 -1.54 7.91
C LEU A 9 63.11 -1.61 6.48
N LEU A 10 62.32 -2.63 6.22
CA LEU A 10 61.49 -2.72 5.05
C LEU A 10 60.29 -1.74 5.22
N PHE A 11 60.38 -0.59 4.58
CA PHE A 11 59.21 0.29 4.37
C PHE A 11 58.31 -0.36 3.31
N VAL A 12 57.22 -0.99 3.76
CA VAL A 12 56.13 -1.36 2.88
C VAL A 12 55.31 -0.08 2.64
N SER A 13 55.54 0.55 1.50
CA SER A 13 54.70 1.64 1.01
C SER A 13 53.30 1.08 0.66
N ILE A 14 52.37 1.23 1.57
CA ILE A 14 50.95 1.05 1.28
C ILE A 14 50.58 2.20 0.35
N SER A 15 50.58 1.96 -0.96
CA SER A 15 49.97 2.85 -1.93
C SER A 15 48.44 2.82 -1.65
N ALA A 16 47.96 3.67 -0.75
CA ALA A 16 46.56 3.97 -0.64
C ALA A 16 46.14 4.55 -2.00
N ALA A 17 45.46 3.76 -2.82
CA ALA A 17 44.87 4.27 -4.04
C ALA A 17 43.98 5.45 -3.67
N GLN A 18 44.44 6.66 -3.97
CA GLN A 18 43.72 7.87 -3.65
C GLN A 18 42.44 7.87 -4.53
N ILE A 19 41.28 7.59 -3.91
CA ILE A 19 40.01 7.58 -4.61
C ILE A 19 39.78 8.98 -5.21
N ASP A 20 39.78 9.06 -6.53
CA ASP A 20 39.43 10.30 -7.25
C ASP A 20 37.96 10.65 -6.99
N ARG A 21 37.71 11.50 -6.00
CA ARG A 21 36.37 11.95 -5.61
C ARG A 21 35.72 12.90 -6.62
N SER A 22 36.45 13.32 -7.66
CA SER A 22 35.88 14.11 -8.76
C SER A 22 35.09 13.23 -9.75
N LYS A 23 35.30 11.92 -9.70
CA LYS A 23 34.60 10.96 -10.56
C LYS A 23 33.64 10.13 -9.72
N MET A 24 32.36 10.19 -10.07
CA MET A 24 31.36 9.30 -9.49
C MET A 24 31.74 7.84 -9.86
N PRO A 25 31.75 6.90 -8.90
CA PRO A 25 31.96 5.49 -9.22
C PRO A 25 30.91 5.05 -10.26
N GLY A 26 31.33 4.24 -11.22
CA GLY A 26 30.38 3.62 -12.15
C GLY A 26 29.33 2.81 -11.38
N PRO A 27 28.14 2.61 -11.94
CA PRO A 27 27.11 1.79 -11.30
C PRO A 27 27.67 0.38 -11.07
N ALA A 28 27.51 -0.11 -9.85
CA ALA A 28 27.79 -1.52 -9.56
C ALA A 28 26.87 -2.41 -10.41
N PRO A 29 27.30 -3.65 -10.76
CA PRO A 29 26.39 -4.61 -11.37
C PRO A 29 25.13 -4.74 -10.54
N ALA A 30 23.96 -4.84 -11.19
CA ALA A 30 22.72 -5.07 -10.47
C ALA A 30 22.88 -6.29 -9.55
N PRO A 31 22.49 -6.22 -8.27
CA PRO A 31 22.61 -7.35 -7.37
C PRO A 31 21.83 -8.54 -7.94
N ALA A 32 22.35 -9.75 -7.79
CA ALA A 32 21.62 -10.97 -8.10
C ALA A 32 20.47 -11.10 -7.08
N VAL A 33 19.34 -10.49 -7.38
CA VAL A 33 18.15 -10.51 -6.52
C VAL A 33 17.33 -11.73 -6.91
N ALA A 34 17.19 -12.66 -5.99
CA ALA A 34 16.36 -13.84 -6.18
C ALA A 34 15.23 -13.82 -5.12
N PHE A 35 13.98 -13.73 -5.59
CA PHE A 35 12.85 -14.09 -4.73
C PHE A 35 13.00 -15.56 -4.33
N PRO A 36 12.91 -15.91 -3.03
CA PRO A 36 13.14 -17.27 -2.56
C PRO A 36 12.11 -18.27 -3.10
N ASP A 37 12.50 -19.55 -3.14
CA ASP A 37 11.56 -20.65 -3.38
C ASP A 37 10.62 -20.79 -2.19
N TYR A 38 9.40 -21.25 -2.45
CA TYR A 38 8.40 -21.50 -1.42
C TYR A 38 7.69 -22.83 -1.62
N ASP A 39 7.25 -23.40 -0.52
CA ASP A 39 6.34 -24.54 -0.50
C ASP A 39 4.89 -24.03 -0.42
N LEU A 40 3.99 -24.66 -1.19
CA LEU A 40 2.55 -24.46 -1.09
C LEU A 40 1.90 -25.75 -0.57
N VAL A 41 1.08 -25.63 0.47
CA VAL A 41 0.30 -26.71 1.06
C VAL A 41 -1.16 -26.27 1.18
N THR A 42 -2.09 -27.18 0.93
CA THR A 42 -3.51 -26.94 1.24
C THR A 42 -3.89 -27.81 2.43
N THR A 43 -4.41 -27.17 3.48
CA THR A 43 -4.89 -27.87 4.70
C THR A 43 -6.18 -28.63 4.44
N SER A 44 -6.54 -29.53 5.36
CA SER A 44 -7.78 -30.33 5.31
C SER A 44 -9.06 -29.49 5.16
N ASN A 45 -9.06 -28.28 5.75
CA ASN A 45 -10.16 -27.33 5.66
C ASN A 45 -10.05 -26.33 4.48
N GLY A 46 -9.09 -26.53 3.57
CA GLY A 46 -8.97 -25.77 2.32
C GLY A 46 -8.19 -24.47 2.43
N MET A 47 -7.60 -24.13 3.57
CA MET A 47 -6.70 -22.97 3.70
C MET A 47 -5.40 -23.24 2.91
N LYS A 48 -4.96 -22.28 2.11
CA LYS A 48 -3.66 -22.33 1.45
C LYS A 48 -2.57 -21.84 2.40
N VAL A 49 -1.46 -22.55 2.49
CA VAL A 49 -0.31 -22.20 3.33
C VAL A 49 0.95 -22.16 2.49
N ILE A 50 1.57 -21.01 2.42
CA ILE A 50 2.83 -20.73 1.74
C ILE A 50 3.93 -20.71 2.79
N ILE A 51 5.01 -21.44 2.58
CA ILE A 51 6.14 -21.52 3.50
C ILE A 51 7.39 -21.12 2.77
N VAL A 52 8.02 -20.03 3.22
CA VAL A 52 9.28 -19.51 2.69
C VAL A 52 10.33 -19.65 3.78
N ARG A 53 11.33 -20.49 3.57
CA ARG A 53 12.45 -20.58 4.49
C ARG A 53 13.41 -19.40 4.27
N ASN A 54 13.63 -18.64 5.32
CA ASN A 54 14.66 -17.60 5.41
C ASN A 54 15.26 -17.67 6.81
N ASP A 55 16.43 -18.26 6.94
CA ASP A 55 17.14 -18.52 8.19
C ASP A 55 18.31 -17.54 8.46
N GLU A 56 18.34 -16.40 7.75
CA GLU A 56 19.31 -15.34 7.99
C GLU A 56 19.15 -14.72 9.39
N LEU A 57 17.91 -14.64 9.87
CA LEU A 57 17.56 -14.20 11.22
C LEU A 57 16.70 -15.23 11.92
N PRO A 58 16.85 -15.45 13.25
CA PRO A 58 16.02 -16.39 14.00
C PRO A 58 14.62 -15.82 14.28
N THR A 59 13.93 -15.37 13.23
CA THR A 59 12.59 -14.76 13.31
C THR A 59 11.60 -15.48 12.43
N ILE A 60 10.32 -15.27 12.72
CA ILE A 60 9.20 -15.74 11.90
C ILE A 60 8.21 -14.59 11.67
N GLN A 61 7.79 -14.45 10.42
CA GLN A 61 6.69 -13.60 10.00
C GLN A 61 5.57 -14.48 9.47
N ILE A 62 4.37 -14.36 10.05
CA ILE A 62 3.17 -15.05 9.57
C ILE A 62 2.16 -14.00 9.17
N ARG A 63 1.58 -14.13 7.98
CA ARG A 63 0.50 -13.30 7.51
C ARG A 63 -0.59 -14.15 6.88
N MET A 64 -1.77 -14.09 7.46
CA MET A 64 -2.97 -14.73 6.90
C MET A 64 -3.87 -13.65 6.31
N LEU A 65 -4.28 -13.85 5.07
CA LEU A 65 -5.21 -13.00 4.33
C LEU A 65 -6.50 -13.78 4.07
N ILE A 66 -7.64 -13.15 4.29
CA ILE A 66 -8.92 -13.63 3.77
C ILE A 66 -9.08 -13.03 2.38
N ASP A 67 -8.93 -13.87 1.37
CA ASP A 67 -9.05 -13.49 -0.05
C ASP A 67 -10.52 -13.31 -0.41
N ARG A 68 -10.92 -12.07 -0.45
CA ARG A 68 -12.28 -11.64 -0.81
C ARG A 68 -12.25 -10.26 -1.43
N GLU A 69 -13.25 -9.98 -2.22
CA GLU A 69 -13.45 -8.62 -2.73
C GLU A 69 -13.82 -7.64 -1.61
N PRO A 70 -13.54 -6.35 -1.79
CA PRO A 70 -14.01 -5.31 -0.89
C PRO A 70 -15.53 -5.36 -0.70
N ILE A 71 -16.00 -5.01 0.49
CA ILE A 71 -17.41 -5.04 0.87
C ILE A 71 -17.96 -3.62 0.81
N LEU A 72 -19.14 -3.45 0.21
CA LEU A 72 -19.92 -2.24 0.39
C LEU A 72 -20.62 -2.33 1.75
N GLU A 73 -20.21 -1.48 2.69
CA GLU A 73 -20.61 -1.53 4.10
C GLU A 73 -21.93 -0.75 4.37
N GLY A 74 -22.26 0.19 3.49
CA GLY A 74 -23.50 0.97 3.50
C GLY A 74 -23.67 1.80 4.79
N GLU A 75 -24.79 1.63 5.45
CA GLU A 75 -25.11 2.37 6.67
C GLU A 75 -24.24 2.00 7.89
N TYR A 76 -23.36 0.99 7.75
CA TYR A 76 -22.41 0.54 8.76
C TYR A 76 -20.96 0.82 8.37
N ALA A 77 -20.70 1.78 7.46
CA ALA A 77 -19.35 2.07 6.99
C ALA A 77 -18.37 2.23 8.17
N GLY A 78 -17.27 1.46 8.14
CA GLY A 78 -16.29 1.30 9.22
C GLY A 78 -16.40 0.00 10.02
N TYR A 79 -17.53 -0.77 9.88
CA TYR A 79 -17.75 -1.96 10.70
C TYR A 79 -16.75 -3.09 10.39
N VAL A 80 -16.35 -3.26 9.15
CA VAL A 80 -15.37 -4.28 8.75
C VAL A 80 -14.03 -4.03 9.44
N SER A 81 -13.56 -2.78 9.42
CA SER A 81 -12.32 -2.39 10.05
C SER A 81 -12.37 -2.55 11.58
N LEU A 82 -13.46 -2.08 12.21
CA LEU A 82 -13.64 -2.18 13.67
C LEU A 82 -13.76 -3.63 14.13
N ALA A 83 -14.59 -4.43 13.46
CA ALA A 83 -14.74 -5.84 13.79
C ALA A 83 -13.41 -6.60 13.67
N GLY A 84 -12.64 -6.32 12.61
CA GLY A 84 -11.32 -6.92 12.45
C GLY A 84 -10.35 -6.54 13.55
N GLN A 85 -10.31 -5.27 13.97
CA GLN A 85 -9.48 -4.83 15.09
C GLN A 85 -9.93 -5.46 16.43
N LEU A 86 -11.24 -5.58 16.62
CA LEU A 86 -11.82 -6.11 17.86
C LEU A 86 -11.52 -7.60 18.08
N MET A 87 -11.27 -8.38 17.02
CA MET A 87 -10.89 -9.80 17.14
C MET A 87 -9.66 -10.00 18.04
N ARG A 88 -8.68 -9.09 18.01
CA ARG A 88 -7.47 -9.15 18.82
C ARG A 88 -7.70 -8.70 20.29
N ASN A 89 -8.84 -8.08 20.58
CA ASN A 89 -9.10 -7.48 21.89
C ASN A 89 -9.78 -8.43 22.88
N GLY A 90 -9.68 -9.75 22.65
CA GLY A 90 -10.16 -10.79 23.54
C GLY A 90 -10.75 -11.98 22.80
N THR A 91 -10.56 -13.16 23.34
CA THR A 91 -11.09 -14.43 22.84
C THR A 91 -12.00 -15.06 23.86
N THR A 92 -12.63 -16.19 23.53
CA THR A 92 -13.39 -16.99 24.50
C THR A 92 -12.51 -17.72 25.50
N ILE A 93 -11.18 -17.73 25.26
CA ILE A 93 -10.19 -18.43 26.08
C ILE A 93 -9.37 -17.43 26.91
N ARG A 94 -9.09 -16.23 26.35
CA ARG A 94 -8.21 -15.21 26.93
C ARG A 94 -8.88 -13.83 26.92
N THR A 95 -8.76 -13.11 28.01
CA THR A 95 -9.04 -11.68 28.02
C THR A 95 -8.01 -10.93 27.17
N LYS A 96 -8.28 -9.65 26.87
CA LYS A 96 -7.30 -8.79 26.18
C LYS A 96 -5.98 -8.72 26.95
N ASP A 97 -6.03 -8.49 28.26
CA ASP A 97 -4.84 -8.35 29.09
C ASP A 97 -4.01 -9.65 29.13
N GLN A 98 -4.66 -10.81 29.19
CA GLN A 98 -3.99 -12.10 29.08
C GLN A 98 -3.32 -12.33 27.73
N LEU A 99 -4.00 -11.92 26.63
CA LEU A 99 -3.40 -11.96 25.29
C LEU A 99 -2.19 -11.04 25.18
N ASP A 100 -2.30 -9.82 25.72
CA ASP A 100 -1.21 -8.84 25.71
C ASP A 100 -0.02 -9.36 26.51
N GLU A 101 -0.25 -9.89 27.72
CA GLU A 101 0.80 -10.47 28.58
C GLU A 101 1.51 -11.65 27.91
N GLU A 102 0.76 -12.60 27.31
CA GLU A 102 1.37 -13.76 26.63
C GLU A 102 2.18 -13.36 25.39
N VAL A 103 1.73 -12.34 24.64
CA VAL A 103 2.43 -11.78 23.47
C VAL A 103 3.71 -11.07 23.92
N ASP A 104 3.63 -10.24 24.97
CA ASP A 104 4.77 -9.48 25.49
C ASP A 104 5.85 -10.40 26.11
N GLN A 105 5.45 -11.48 26.82
CA GLN A 105 6.38 -12.46 27.39
C GLN A 105 7.28 -13.13 26.36
N ILE A 106 6.81 -13.30 25.13
CA ILE A 106 7.60 -13.91 24.05
C ILE A 106 8.21 -12.86 23.08
N GLY A 107 8.02 -11.56 23.37
CA GLY A 107 8.48 -10.46 22.53
C GLY A 107 7.91 -10.53 21.12
N ALA A 108 6.66 -10.98 20.97
CA ALA A 108 6.00 -11.10 19.68
C ALA A 108 5.09 -9.90 19.39
N THR A 109 4.59 -9.85 18.17
CA THR A 109 3.49 -8.96 17.78
C THR A 109 2.40 -9.79 17.11
N ILE A 110 1.16 -9.65 17.55
CA ILE A 110 -0.01 -10.26 16.91
C ILE A 110 -1.04 -9.17 16.66
N GLY A 111 -1.57 -9.12 15.45
CA GLY A 111 -2.59 -8.16 15.06
C GLY A 111 -3.65 -8.75 14.15
N SER A 112 -4.78 -8.07 14.08
CA SER A 112 -5.90 -8.43 13.22
C SER A 112 -6.54 -7.22 12.55
N SER A 113 -7.16 -7.46 11.42
CA SER A 113 -7.90 -6.47 10.63
C SER A 113 -9.14 -7.12 10.01
N GLY A 114 -9.93 -6.36 9.27
CA GLY A 114 -11.12 -6.88 8.59
C GLY A 114 -10.85 -7.95 7.52
N THR A 115 -9.59 -8.14 7.12
CA THR A 115 -9.20 -9.10 6.07
C THR A 115 -7.95 -9.90 6.41
N SER A 116 -7.29 -9.65 7.54
CA SER A 116 -6.02 -10.33 7.83
C SER A 116 -5.78 -10.51 9.32
N VAL A 117 -5.00 -11.54 9.64
CA VAL A 117 -4.37 -11.74 10.95
C VAL A 117 -2.87 -11.96 10.71
N PHE A 118 -2.02 -11.36 11.52
CA PHE A 118 -0.58 -11.48 11.38
C PHE A 118 0.11 -11.71 12.72
N GLY A 119 1.26 -12.36 12.65
CA GLY A 119 2.15 -12.60 13.78
C GLY A 119 3.60 -12.44 13.40
N PHE A 120 4.41 -11.86 14.28
CA PHE A 120 5.85 -11.71 14.14
C PHE A 120 6.53 -11.98 15.47
N GLY A 121 7.71 -12.61 15.44
CA GLY A 121 8.51 -12.84 16.64
C GLY A 121 9.71 -13.74 16.37
N LEU A 122 10.35 -14.23 17.46
CA LEU A 122 11.47 -15.16 17.34
C LEU A 122 10.99 -16.56 16.96
N SER A 123 11.73 -17.22 16.05
CA SER A 123 11.37 -18.55 15.51
C SER A 123 11.27 -19.65 16.59
N ARG A 124 11.98 -19.53 17.72
CA ARG A 124 11.82 -20.44 18.87
C ARG A 124 10.41 -20.42 19.46
N TYR A 125 9.63 -19.38 19.23
CA TYR A 125 8.24 -19.26 19.68
C TYR A 125 7.21 -19.53 18.59
N THR A 126 7.60 -20.14 17.46
CA THR A 126 6.74 -20.41 16.31
C THR A 126 5.41 -21.05 16.72
N GLU A 127 5.44 -22.12 17.53
CA GLU A 127 4.20 -22.79 17.96
C GLU A 127 3.30 -21.86 18.77
N LYS A 128 3.88 -21.07 19.70
CA LYS A 128 3.11 -20.15 20.52
C LYS A 128 2.49 -19.00 19.71
N ILE A 129 3.22 -18.48 18.73
CA ILE A 129 2.70 -17.46 17.81
C ILE A 129 1.54 -18.01 16.99
N ILE A 130 1.66 -19.25 16.46
CA ILE A 130 0.59 -19.92 15.71
C ILE A 130 -0.63 -20.17 16.59
N GLU A 131 -0.42 -20.64 17.85
CA GLU A 131 -1.49 -20.86 18.83
C GLU A 131 -2.28 -19.56 19.07
N LEU A 132 -1.58 -18.46 19.38
CA LEU A 132 -2.22 -17.18 19.68
C LEU A 132 -2.93 -16.59 18.45
N MET A 133 -2.34 -16.70 17.24
CA MET A 133 -3.00 -16.32 16.01
C MET A 133 -4.27 -17.12 15.73
N ALA A 134 -4.22 -18.45 16.01
CA ALA A 134 -5.38 -19.31 15.85
C ALA A 134 -6.47 -18.96 16.86
N ASP A 135 -6.12 -18.66 18.10
CA ASP A 135 -7.09 -18.25 19.13
C ASP A 135 -7.79 -16.94 18.73
N VAL A 136 -7.03 -15.91 18.31
CA VAL A 136 -7.58 -14.64 17.79
C VAL A 136 -8.46 -14.86 16.55
N THR A 137 -8.10 -15.82 15.70
CA THR A 137 -8.84 -16.08 14.47
C THR A 137 -10.11 -16.89 14.69
N LEU A 138 -10.07 -17.91 15.57
CA LEU A 138 -11.13 -18.91 15.71
C LEU A 138 -12.10 -18.59 16.85
N ASN A 139 -11.64 -17.91 17.88
CA ASN A 139 -12.35 -17.72 19.13
C ASN A 139 -12.59 -16.25 19.52
N PRO A 140 -12.68 -15.26 18.60
CA PRO A 140 -12.85 -13.86 19.00
C PRO A 140 -14.16 -13.69 19.81
N SER A 141 -14.07 -13.04 20.98
CA SER A 141 -15.22 -12.85 21.87
C SER A 141 -15.96 -11.54 21.65
N PHE A 142 -15.35 -10.60 20.96
CA PHE A 142 -15.90 -9.26 20.69
C PHE A 142 -16.39 -8.56 21.97
N PRO A 143 -15.52 -8.25 22.94
CA PRO A 143 -15.93 -7.68 24.22
C PRO A 143 -16.56 -6.30 24.01
N GLN A 144 -17.72 -6.03 24.63
CA GLN A 144 -18.45 -4.76 24.47
C GLN A 144 -17.61 -3.56 24.95
N GLU A 145 -16.91 -3.70 26.07
CA GLU A 145 -16.06 -2.63 26.60
C GLU A 145 -14.95 -2.23 25.62
N GLU A 146 -14.33 -3.20 24.95
CA GLU A 146 -13.29 -2.94 23.95
C GLU A 146 -13.86 -2.33 22.66
N LEU A 147 -15.08 -2.75 22.27
CA LEU A 147 -15.78 -2.10 21.16
C LEU A 147 -16.07 -0.63 21.48
N ASP A 148 -16.55 -0.33 22.69
CA ASP A 148 -16.85 1.05 23.11
C ASP A 148 -15.58 1.90 23.11
N LYS A 149 -14.44 1.38 23.57
CA LYS A 149 -13.13 2.06 23.50
C LYS A 149 -12.71 2.33 22.06
N LEU A 150 -12.79 1.33 21.17
CA LEU A 150 -12.45 1.49 19.76
C LEU A 150 -13.36 2.50 19.07
N LEU A 151 -14.67 2.49 19.36
CA LEU A 151 -15.60 3.48 18.81
C LEU A 151 -15.25 4.91 19.27
N GLN A 152 -14.94 5.12 20.55
CA GLN A 152 -14.51 6.43 21.05
C GLN A 152 -13.21 6.91 20.38
N GLN A 153 -12.24 6.02 20.24
CA GLN A 153 -10.99 6.32 19.53
C GLN A 153 -11.27 6.71 18.07
N ARG A 154 -12.16 5.94 17.39
CA ARG A 154 -12.51 6.20 15.99
C ARG A 154 -13.26 7.52 15.82
N LEU A 155 -14.20 7.82 16.70
CA LEU A 155 -14.91 9.12 16.71
C LEU A 155 -13.94 10.29 16.94
N SER A 156 -12.97 10.14 17.83
CA SER A 156 -11.92 11.13 18.05
C SER A 156 -11.04 11.30 16.81
N PHE A 157 -10.67 10.19 16.17
CA PHE A 157 -9.93 10.21 14.91
C PHE A 157 -10.71 10.90 13.78
N LEU A 158 -12.03 10.69 13.67
CA LEU A 158 -12.86 11.40 12.69
C LEU A 158 -12.84 12.92 12.87
N LYS A 159 -12.86 13.39 14.12
CA LYS A 159 -12.73 14.84 14.41
C LYS A 159 -11.35 15.37 14.00
N TYR A 160 -10.29 14.63 14.35
CA TYR A 160 -8.92 14.98 13.94
C TYR A 160 -8.77 14.96 12.41
N ARG A 161 -9.30 13.93 11.72
CA ARG A 161 -9.26 13.82 10.26
C ARG A 161 -9.77 15.07 9.54
N LYS A 162 -10.85 15.67 10.04
CA LYS A 162 -11.41 16.92 9.49
C LYS A 162 -10.44 18.11 9.62
N THR A 163 -9.50 18.07 10.55
CA THR A 163 -8.49 19.12 10.72
C THR A 163 -7.28 18.96 9.80
N GLU A 164 -7.09 17.76 9.20
CA GLU A 164 -5.94 17.40 8.37
C GLU A 164 -6.23 17.55 6.87
N PRO A 165 -5.65 18.57 6.18
CA PRO A 165 -5.95 18.83 4.76
C PRO A 165 -5.68 17.65 3.84
N ASN A 166 -4.61 16.86 4.10
CA ASN A 166 -4.31 15.65 3.33
C ASN A 166 -5.39 14.58 3.49
N ALA A 167 -5.92 14.38 4.69
CA ALA A 167 -6.99 13.42 4.92
C ALA A 167 -8.32 13.89 4.28
N VAL A 168 -8.61 15.19 4.35
CA VAL A 168 -9.80 15.78 3.72
C VAL A 168 -9.76 15.65 2.20
N VAL A 169 -8.61 15.95 1.55
CA VAL A 169 -8.51 15.84 0.09
C VAL A 169 -8.63 14.39 -0.38
N ASP A 170 -8.16 13.42 0.40
CA ASP A 170 -8.31 11.99 0.06
C ASP A 170 -9.76 11.52 0.23
N VAL A 171 -10.49 11.99 1.24
CA VAL A 171 -11.94 11.78 1.36
C VAL A 171 -12.68 12.37 0.16
N LEU A 172 -12.36 13.63 -0.19
CA LEU A 172 -12.93 14.33 -1.33
C LEU A 172 -12.69 13.55 -2.63
N ARG A 173 -11.44 13.18 -2.90
CA ARG A 173 -11.05 12.38 -4.06
C ARG A 173 -11.82 11.06 -4.14
N ARG A 174 -11.80 10.25 -3.08
CA ARG A 174 -12.48 8.94 -3.05
C ARG A 174 -13.97 9.08 -3.33
N LYS A 175 -14.63 10.00 -2.65
CA LYS A 175 -16.08 10.18 -2.75
C LYS A 175 -16.51 10.68 -4.13
N GLN A 176 -15.76 11.63 -4.71
CA GLN A 176 -16.05 12.17 -6.04
C GLN A 176 -15.73 11.17 -7.16
N MET A 177 -14.71 10.32 -7.01
CA MET A 177 -14.34 9.32 -8.01
C MET A 177 -15.26 8.11 -8.01
N PHE A 178 -15.59 7.59 -6.83
CA PHE A 178 -16.25 6.29 -6.70
C PHE A 178 -17.73 6.39 -6.29
N GLY A 179 -18.15 7.51 -5.66
CA GLY A 179 -19.48 7.64 -5.11
C GLY A 179 -19.71 6.80 -3.86
N ALA A 180 -20.90 6.95 -3.27
CA ALA A 180 -21.26 6.28 -2.01
C ALA A 180 -21.61 4.79 -2.19
N ASN A 181 -21.90 4.35 -3.42
CA ASN A 181 -22.33 2.98 -3.72
C ASN A 181 -21.18 2.08 -4.19
N HIS A 182 -19.93 2.47 -3.92
CA HIS A 182 -18.75 1.69 -4.23
C HIS A 182 -17.85 1.59 -3.00
N PRO A 183 -17.25 0.44 -2.69
CA PRO A 183 -16.42 0.25 -1.48
C PRO A 183 -15.27 1.26 -1.36
N TYR A 184 -14.69 1.69 -2.49
CA TYR A 184 -13.60 2.66 -2.49
C TYR A 184 -14.06 4.10 -2.25
N GLY A 185 -15.36 4.38 -2.43
CA GLY A 185 -15.97 5.70 -2.22
C GLY A 185 -16.69 5.85 -0.89
N GLU A 186 -16.96 4.75 -0.20
CA GLU A 186 -17.57 4.80 1.13
C GLU A 186 -16.65 5.46 2.14
N ILE A 187 -17.22 6.35 2.93
CA ILE A 187 -16.51 7.08 3.99
C ILE A 187 -17.28 6.91 5.29
N GLU A 188 -16.62 6.31 6.28
CA GLU A 188 -17.16 6.24 7.63
C GLU A 188 -17.40 7.65 8.22
N ASN A 189 -18.43 7.80 9.00
CA ASN A 189 -18.81 9.02 9.69
C ASN A 189 -19.41 8.71 11.07
N GLU A 190 -19.77 9.75 11.83
CA GLU A 190 -20.30 9.57 13.17
C GLU A 190 -21.62 8.76 13.20
N GLU A 191 -22.45 8.90 12.17
CA GLU A 191 -23.76 8.20 12.10
C GLU A 191 -23.54 6.72 11.81
N THR A 192 -22.65 6.38 10.87
CA THR A 192 -22.35 4.98 10.54
C THR A 192 -21.66 4.27 11.70
N LEU A 193 -20.71 4.94 12.39
CA LEU A 193 -20.00 4.37 13.53
C LEU A 193 -20.94 4.10 14.71
N LYS A 194 -21.91 4.99 14.99
CA LYS A 194 -22.90 4.80 16.09
C LYS A 194 -23.83 3.61 15.88
N LYS A 195 -23.96 3.10 14.63
CA LYS A 195 -24.75 1.93 14.31
C LYS A 195 -24.03 0.61 14.49
N ILE A 196 -22.69 0.66 14.66
CA ILE A 196 -21.89 -0.55 14.79
C ILE A 196 -22.07 -1.13 16.18
N SER A 197 -22.61 -2.34 16.24
CA SER A 197 -22.80 -3.10 17.48
C SER A 197 -21.86 -4.30 17.53
N ARG A 198 -21.83 -4.93 18.70
CA ARG A 198 -21.13 -6.20 18.91
C ARG A 198 -21.66 -7.28 17.98
N GLU A 199 -22.99 -7.39 17.85
CA GLU A 199 -23.65 -8.37 16.99
C GLU A 199 -23.26 -8.15 15.52
N LYS A 200 -23.18 -6.88 15.08
CA LYS A 200 -22.74 -6.56 13.71
C LYS A 200 -21.27 -6.93 13.48
N SER A 201 -20.44 -6.77 14.47
CA SER A 201 -19.03 -7.22 14.41
C SER A 201 -18.91 -8.74 14.35
N GLN A 202 -19.73 -9.47 15.12
CA GLN A 202 -19.82 -10.92 15.07
C GLN A 202 -20.35 -11.43 13.72
N GLU A 203 -21.36 -10.76 13.16
CA GLU A 203 -21.93 -11.07 11.83
C GLU A 203 -20.84 -10.96 10.75
N MET A 204 -20.04 -9.89 10.77
CA MET A 204 -18.93 -9.71 9.83
C MET A 204 -17.95 -10.88 9.90
N TYR A 205 -17.50 -11.24 11.10
CA TYR A 205 -16.58 -12.35 11.31
C TYR A 205 -17.21 -13.68 10.84
N GLN A 206 -18.42 -14.00 11.28
CA GLN A 206 -19.11 -15.24 10.93
C GLN A 206 -19.36 -15.37 9.43
N THR A 207 -19.60 -14.26 8.73
CA THR A 207 -19.83 -14.26 7.29
C THR A 207 -18.55 -14.41 6.51
N TYR A 208 -17.51 -13.66 6.84
CA TYR A 208 -16.36 -13.48 5.96
C TYR A 208 -15.10 -14.24 6.36
N PHE A 209 -14.91 -14.62 7.63
CA PHE A 209 -13.72 -15.37 8.03
C PHE A 209 -13.94 -16.87 7.81
N LYS A 210 -13.46 -17.37 6.65
CA LYS A 210 -13.59 -18.76 6.21
C LYS A 210 -12.26 -19.32 5.75
N PRO A 211 -11.86 -20.55 6.18
CA PRO A 211 -10.55 -21.12 5.84
C PRO A 211 -10.34 -21.36 4.35
N ASN A 212 -11.39 -21.73 3.63
CA ASN A 212 -11.31 -21.99 2.17
C ASN A 212 -11.15 -20.71 1.33
N TYR A 213 -11.15 -19.53 1.95
CA TYR A 213 -10.75 -18.24 1.38
C TYR A 213 -9.51 -17.67 2.07
N ALA A 214 -8.89 -18.42 2.99
CA ALA A 214 -7.70 -17.96 3.67
C ALA A 214 -6.43 -18.43 2.96
N ILE A 215 -5.50 -17.49 2.80
CA ILE A 215 -4.13 -17.75 2.32
C ILE A 215 -3.19 -17.27 3.42
N MET A 216 -2.35 -18.18 3.93
CA MET A 216 -1.37 -17.88 4.97
C MET A 216 0.04 -17.96 4.39
N ALA A 217 0.84 -16.91 4.53
CA ALA A 217 2.28 -16.95 4.24
C ALA A 217 3.07 -16.96 5.55
N ILE A 218 4.03 -17.87 5.62
CA ILE A 218 4.96 -18.06 6.74
C ILE A 218 6.36 -17.90 6.17
N VAL A 219 7.10 -16.90 6.66
CA VAL A 219 8.46 -16.57 6.21
C VAL A 219 9.39 -16.52 7.42
N GLY A 220 10.55 -17.18 7.36
CA GLY A 220 11.53 -17.12 8.42
C GLY A 220 12.30 -18.43 8.62
N ASP A 221 12.94 -18.54 9.78
CA ASP A 221 13.66 -19.75 10.18
C ASP A 221 12.68 -20.86 10.60
N VAL A 222 12.09 -21.49 9.57
CA VAL A 222 11.06 -22.52 9.73
C VAL A 222 11.26 -23.68 8.76
N GLU A 223 10.82 -24.87 9.16
CA GLU A 223 10.82 -26.06 8.35
C GLU A 223 9.38 -26.51 8.10
N LYS A 224 9.04 -26.76 6.82
CA LYS A 224 7.71 -27.26 6.42
C LYS A 224 7.21 -28.42 7.26
N LYS A 225 8.07 -29.44 7.50
CA LYS A 225 7.72 -30.62 8.28
C LYS A 225 7.34 -30.35 9.74
N LYS A 226 7.78 -29.20 10.30
CA LYS A 226 7.45 -28.78 11.66
C LYS A 226 6.21 -27.88 11.70
N VAL A 227 6.09 -26.97 10.73
CA VAL A 227 5.05 -25.94 10.70
C VAL A 227 3.70 -26.49 10.24
N VAL A 228 3.66 -27.34 9.21
CA VAL A 228 2.38 -27.87 8.67
C VAL A 228 1.56 -28.63 9.74
N PRO A 229 2.14 -29.52 10.56
CA PRO A 229 1.39 -30.14 11.66
C PRO A 229 0.85 -29.16 12.69
N LEU A 230 1.57 -28.06 12.96
CA LEU A 230 1.09 -27.02 13.88
C LEU A 230 -0.10 -26.26 13.28
N ILE A 231 -0.05 -25.94 11.98
CA ILE A 231 -1.18 -25.29 11.30
C ILE A 231 -2.41 -26.21 11.33
N GLU A 232 -2.28 -27.49 11.01
CA GLU A 232 -3.39 -28.44 11.10
C GLU A 232 -3.91 -28.61 12.54
N LYS A 233 -3.02 -28.62 13.53
CA LYS A 233 -3.38 -28.71 14.96
C LYS A 233 -4.26 -27.56 15.39
N TYR A 234 -3.86 -26.33 15.05
CA TYR A 234 -4.48 -25.13 15.59
C TYR A 234 -5.60 -24.55 14.69
N PHE A 235 -5.51 -24.70 13.36
CA PHE A 235 -6.51 -24.18 12.42
C PHE A 235 -7.40 -25.25 11.80
N GLY A 236 -7.10 -26.53 11.95
CA GLY A 236 -7.82 -27.62 11.24
C GLY A 236 -9.31 -27.73 11.59
N SER A 237 -9.72 -27.26 12.78
CA SER A 237 -11.13 -27.24 13.21
C SER A 237 -11.94 -26.08 12.58
N TRP A 238 -11.30 -25.12 11.91
CA TRP A 238 -11.96 -23.97 11.31
C TRP A 238 -12.89 -24.39 10.16
N LYS A 239 -14.17 -24.04 10.25
CA LYS A 239 -15.21 -24.53 9.35
C LYS A 239 -15.27 -23.76 8.04
N LYS A 240 -15.28 -24.49 6.93
CA LYS A 240 -15.53 -23.97 5.57
C LYS A 240 -16.87 -23.22 5.47
N GLY A 241 -16.97 -22.34 4.50
CA GLY A 241 -18.21 -21.64 4.19
C GLY A 241 -18.18 -21.02 2.81
N THR A 242 -19.24 -20.29 2.49
CA THR A 242 -19.38 -19.50 1.25
C THR A 242 -19.43 -18.03 1.59
N LEU A 243 -18.86 -17.18 0.73
CA LEU A 243 -18.97 -15.73 0.86
C LEU A 243 -20.13 -15.21 0.01
N PRO A 244 -20.83 -14.16 0.46
CA PRO A 244 -21.83 -13.49 -0.37
C PRO A 244 -21.15 -12.83 -1.58
N ALA A 245 -21.85 -12.80 -2.71
CA ALA A 245 -21.39 -12.08 -3.89
C ALA A 245 -21.39 -10.55 -3.61
N PRO A 246 -20.38 -9.83 -4.10
CA PRO A 246 -20.33 -8.38 -3.96
C PRO A 246 -21.49 -7.71 -4.74
N LYS A 247 -21.95 -6.55 -4.24
CA LYS A 247 -23.07 -5.81 -4.82
C LYS A 247 -22.71 -4.34 -4.99
N TYR A 248 -21.91 -4.03 -5.99
CA TYR A 248 -21.56 -2.66 -6.36
C TYR A 248 -21.25 -2.59 -7.85
N GLU A 249 -21.22 -1.39 -8.39
CA GLU A 249 -20.88 -1.11 -9.77
C GLU A 249 -19.64 -0.21 -9.83
N ASN A 250 -18.74 -0.49 -10.76
CA ASN A 250 -17.59 0.38 -10.99
C ASN A 250 -18.05 1.75 -11.50
N PRO A 251 -17.43 2.84 -11.03
CA PRO A 251 -17.78 4.19 -11.44
C PRO A 251 -17.49 4.40 -12.94
N LYS A 252 -18.30 5.24 -13.57
CA LYS A 252 -18.04 5.68 -14.94
C LYS A 252 -16.92 6.73 -14.93
N PRO A 253 -16.01 6.68 -15.93
CA PRO A 253 -15.02 7.74 -16.11
C PRO A 253 -15.67 9.11 -16.29
N PHE A 254 -14.99 10.18 -15.90
CA PHE A 254 -15.43 11.53 -16.16
C PHE A 254 -15.46 11.82 -17.66
N SER A 255 -16.38 12.67 -18.11
CA SER A 255 -16.45 13.11 -19.51
C SER A 255 -15.54 14.31 -19.81
N GLN A 256 -15.11 15.03 -18.78
CA GLN A 256 -14.19 16.17 -18.82
C GLN A 256 -13.52 16.32 -17.45
N VAL A 257 -12.51 17.17 -17.34
CA VAL A 257 -11.92 17.51 -16.04
C VAL A 257 -12.99 18.06 -15.11
N GLN A 258 -13.03 17.54 -13.88
CA GLN A 258 -13.90 18.01 -12.79
C GLN A 258 -13.03 18.58 -11.67
N VAL A 259 -13.44 19.68 -11.09
CA VAL A 259 -12.75 20.28 -9.94
C VAL A 259 -13.64 20.15 -8.71
N ALA A 260 -13.14 19.48 -7.67
CA ALA A 260 -13.78 19.43 -6.35
C ALA A 260 -12.96 20.27 -5.38
N LEU A 261 -13.57 21.29 -4.78
CA LEU A 261 -12.90 22.24 -3.88
C LEU A 261 -13.55 22.21 -2.51
N CYS A 262 -12.76 21.90 -1.48
CA CYS A 262 -13.14 22.05 -0.10
C CYS A 262 -12.47 23.35 0.44
N ASP A 263 -13.30 24.28 0.91
CA ASP A 263 -12.82 25.56 1.42
C ASP A 263 -12.18 25.42 2.79
N ARG A 264 -10.98 26.01 2.92
CA ARG A 264 -10.25 26.12 4.16
C ARG A 264 -9.64 27.52 4.29
N PRO A 265 -10.41 28.50 4.76
CA PRO A 265 -10.04 29.92 4.69
C PRO A 265 -8.70 30.28 5.35
N SER A 266 -8.31 29.56 6.41
CA SER A 266 -7.04 29.79 7.14
C SER A 266 -5.83 29.08 6.51
N SER A 267 -6.03 28.30 5.44
CA SER A 267 -4.94 27.55 4.82
C SER A 267 -4.08 28.46 3.94
N VAL A 268 -2.77 28.46 4.18
CA VAL A 268 -1.78 29.19 3.34
C VAL A 268 -1.31 28.36 2.14
N GLN A 269 -1.68 27.07 2.11
CA GLN A 269 -1.37 26.14 1.04
C GLN A 269 -2.60 25.36 0.61
N SER A 270 -2.64 25.02 -0.66
CA SER A 270 -3.60 24.07 -1.23
C SER A 270 -2.99 22.68 -1.25
N VAL A 271 -3.72 21.69 -0.74
CA VAL A 271 -3.41 20.28 -0.95
C VAL A 271 -4.16 19.80 -2.19
N ILE A 272 -3.46 19.18 -3.13
CA ILE A 272 -3.94 18.90 -4.47
C ILE A 272 -3.82 17.40 -4.75
N ARG A 273 -4.86 16.79 -5.33
CA ARG A 273 -4.86 15.47 -5.95
C ARG A 273 -5.43 15.58 -7.36
N VAL A 274 -4.66 15.14 -8.36
CA VAL A 274 -5.16 14.96 -9.72
C VAL A 274 -5.29 13.46 -9.93
N ALA A 275 -6.49 12.96 -10.22
CA ALA A 275 -6.75 11.53 -10.20
C ALA A 275 -7.74 11.08 -11.28
N GLU A 276 -7.61 9.82 -11.69
CA GLU A 276 -8.59 9.12 -12.53
C GLU A 276 -8.68 7.64 -12.17
N THR A 277 -9.78 6.99 -12.56
CA THR A 277 -9.95 5.54 -12.44
C THR A 277 -9.26 4.83 -13.60
N VAL A 278 -8.60 3.72 -13.32
CA VAL A 278 -7.80 2.98 -14.31
C VAL A 278 -8.14 1.50 -14.25
N SER A 279 -8.54 0.91 -15.38
CA SER A 279 -8.72 -0.54 -15.49
C SER A 279 -7.39 -1.21 -15.80
N LEU A 280 -6.69 -1.66 -14.77
CA LEU A 280 -5.41 -2.35 -14.87
C LEU A 280 -5.44 -3.59 -13.94
N PRO A 281 -5.93 -4.74 -14.42
CA PRO A 281 -5.89 -5.98 -13.65
C PRO A 281 -4.45 -6.41 -13.32
N ARG A 282 -4.26 -7.08 -12.16
CA ARG A 282 -2.94 -7.54 -11.71
C ARG A 282 -2.25 -8.50 -12.71
N THR A 283 -3.04 -9.26 -13.48
CA THR A 283 -2.57 -10.19 -14.51
C THR A 283 -2.24 -9.53 -15.84
N SER A 284 -2.50 -8.23 -15.99
CA SER A 284 -2.25 -7.51 -17.24
C SER A 284 -0.75 -7.48 -17.58
N PRO A 285 -0.37 -7.74 -18.86
CA PRO A 285 1.00 -7.58 -19.32
C PRO A 285 1.50 -6.13 -19.23
N ASP A 286 0.59 -5.16 -19.12
CA ASP A 286 0.93 -3.75 -19.00
C ASP A 286 1.38 -3.34 -17.59
N VAL A 287 1.25 -4.19 -16.57
CA VAL A 287 1.63 -3.85 -15.18
C VAL A 287 3.08 -3.38 -15.11
N THR A 288 4.02 -4.10 -15.72
CA THR A 288 5.44 -3.72 -15.70
C THR A 288 5.72 -2.43 -16.49
N PRO A 289 5.28 -2.26 -17.74
CA PRO A 289 5.42 -0.98 -18.45
C PRO A 289 4.76 0.21 -17.73
N VAL A 290 3.59 0.02 -17.13
CA VAL A 290 2.90 1.05 -16.32
C VAL A 290 3.72 1.42 -15.09
N THR A 291 4.33 0.45 -14.43
CA THR A 291 5.22 0.71 -13.28
C THR A 291 6.40 1.59 -13.69
N VAL A 292 7.04 1.28 -14.82
CA VAL A 292 8.14 2.11 -15.35
C VAL A 292 7.64 3.50 -15.75
N MET A 293 6.52 3.59 -16.47
CA MET A 293 5.88 4.84 -16.87
C MET A 293 5.58 5.75 -15.67
N ASN A 294 4.93 5.21 -14.63
CA ASN A 294 4.61 5.98 -13.43
C ASN A 294 5.88 6.39 -12.67
N THR A 295 6.94 5.57 -12.68
CA THR A 295 8.23 5.93 -12.08
C THR A 295 8.83 7.14 -12.79
N VAL A 296 8.87 7.16 -14.12
CA VAL A 296 9.35 8.31 -14.90
C VAL A 296 8.50 9.56 -14.64
N LEU A 297 7.18 9.41 -14.49
CA LEU A 297 6.30 10.54 -14.22
C LEU A 297 6.51 11.15 -12.84
N GLY A 298 6.45 10.32 -11.80
CA GLY A 298 6.46 10.83 -10.42
C GLY A 298 6.58 9.77 -9.34
N GLY A 299 7.08 8.57 -9.64
CA GLY A 299 7.31 7.50 -8.66
C GLY A 299 8.47 7.76 -7.70
N GLY A 300 9.10 8.93 -7.77
CA GLY A 300 10.22 9.35 -6.94
C GLY A 300 10.71 10.73 -7.35
N ILE A 301 12.02 10.97 -7.32
CA ILE A 301 12.64 12.23 -7.77
C ILE A 301 12.76 12.21 -9.31
N PHE A 302 11.61 12.32 -9.97
CA PHE A 302 11.45 12.27 -11.42
C PHE A 302 10.69 13.51 -11.93
N ARG A 303 10.04 13.44 -13.10
CA ARG A 303 9.47 14.60 -13.83
C ARG A 303 8.65 15.54 -12.95
N LEU A 304 7.65 15.03 -12.23
CA LEU A 304 6.79 15.88 -11.38
C LEU A 304 7.59 16.58 -10.28
N PHE A 305 8.49 15.85 -9.62
CA PHE A 305 9.32 16.41 -8.57
C PHE A 305 10.29 17.46 -9.14
N VAL A 306 11.00 17.12 -10.21
CA VAL A 306 11.99 17.99 -10.84
C VAL A 306 11.32 19.26 -11.38
N ASN A 307 10.18 19.13 -12.04
CA ASN A 307 9.45 20.27 -12.60
C ASN A 307 8.90 21.18 -11.49
N LEU A 308 8.08 20.64 -10.58
CA LEU A 308 7.36 21.48 -9.63
C LEU A 308 8.24 21.99 -8.48
N ARG A 309 9.24 21.20 -8.05
CA ARG A 309 10.13 21.58 -6.94
C ARG A 309 11.39 22.25 -7.43
N GLU A 310 12.20 21.56 -8.25
CA GLU A 310 13.55 22.03 -8.59
C GLU A 310 13.50 23.22 -9.56
N LYS A 311 12.63 23.15 -10.58
CA LYS A 311 12.55 24.19 -11.62
C LYS A 311 11.69 25.37 -11.17
N HIS A 312 10.53 25.13 -10.57
CA HIS A 312 9.53 26.17 -10.29
C HIS A 312 9.41 26.55 -8.81
N ALA A 313 9.94 25.76 -7.87
CA ALA A 313 9.84 25.99 -6.43
C ALA A 313 8.39 26.21 -5.92
N TYR A 314 7.41 25.53 -6.54
CA TYR A 314 6.00 25.63 -6.15
C TYR A 314 5.67 24.76 -4.94
N THR A 315 6.43 23.69 -4.71
CA THR A 315 6.17 22.68 -3.69
C THR A 315 7.46 22.12 -3.10
N TYR A 316 7.36 21.43 -1.97
CA TYR A 316 8.43 20.55 -1.44
C TYR A 316 8.49 19.18 -2.10
N GLY A 317 7.44 18.77 -2.82
CA GLY A 317 7.41 17.52 -3.56
C GLY A 317 6.12 17.33 -4.33
N ALA A 318 6.25 16.66 -5.48
CA ALA A 318 5.14 16.24 -6.31
C ALA A 318 5.42 14.81 -6.79
N TYR A 319 4.46 13.92 -6.60
CA TYR A 319 4.62 12.48 -6.84
C TYR A 319 3.38 11.92 -7.52
N SER A 320 3.54 10.78 -8.19
CA SER A 320 2.41 10.04 -8.73
C SER A 320 2.42 8.57 -8.28
N SER A 321 1.26 7.98 -8.29
CA SER A 321 1.05 6.55 -8.08
C SER A 321 0.04 6.01 -9.07
N LEU A 322 0.32 4.84 -9.61
CA LEU A 322 -0.57 4.03 -10.41
C LEU A 322 -0.21 2.56 -10.19
N GLY A 323 -1.15 1.79 -9.71
CA GLY A 323 -0.98 0.36 -9.49
C GLY A 323 -2.15 -0.45 -10.03
N PRO A 324 -1.94 -1.74 -10.25
CA PRO A 324 -3.01 -2.66 -10.62
C PRO A 324 -4.00 -2.84 -9.48
N ASP A 325 -5.26 -3.06 -9.86
CA ASP A 325 -6.36 -3.35 -8.94
C ASP A 325 -7.34 -4.31 -9.62
N GLU A 326 -7.97 -5.20 -8.84
CA GLU A 326 -8.91 -6.18 -9.38
C GLU A 326 -10.24 -5.58 -9.78
N LEU A 327 -10.69 -4.56 -9.06
CA LEU A 327 -11.97 -3.90 -9.32
C LEU A 327 -11.74 -2.74 -10.28
N ILE A 328 -11.08 -1.71 -9.79
CA ILE A 328 -10.73 -0.52 -10.54
C ILE A 328 -9.59 0.22 -9.83
N GLY A 329 -8.45 0.31 -10.50
CA GLY A 329 -7.29 1.04 -10.02
C GLY A 329 -7.48 2.56 -10.08
N THR A 330 -6.51 3.25 -9.53
CA THR A 330 -6.50 4.71 -9.51
C THR A 330 -5.11 5.21 -9.88
N PHE A 331 -5.06 6.12 -10.84
CA PHE A 331 -3.93 7.04 -10.98
C PHE A 331 -4.14 8.22 -10.04
N THR A 332 -3.08 8.66 -9.36
CA THR A 332 -3.12 9.89 -8.55
C THR A 332 -1.80 10.62 -8.62
N ALA A 333 -1.81 11.90 -8.97
CA ALA A 333 -0.70 12.84 -8.78
C ALA A 333 -0.98 13.71 -7.54
N ASN A 334 0.00 13.81 -6.65
CA ASN A 334 -0.14 14.41 -5.31
C ASN A 334 0.86 15.54 -5.15
N THR A 335 0.40 16.68 -4.66
CA THR A 335 1.27 17.79 -4.26
C THR A 335 0.58 18.70 -3.25
N SER A 336 1.37 19.59 -2.63
CA SER A 336 0.86 20.75 -1.87
C SER A 336 1.63 21.98 -2.35
N ALA A 337 0.92 23.06 -2.62
CA ALA A 337 1.50 24.29 -3.13
C ALA A 337 0.90 25.51 -2.40
N ARG A 338 1.65 26.62 -2.33
CA ARG A 338 1.07 27.87 -1.82
C ARG A 338 -0.15 28.27 -2.66
N ASN A 339 -1.19 28.82 -2.02
CA ASN A 339 -2.45 29.17 -2.70
C ASN A 339 -2.22 30.06 -3.93
N ILE A 340 -1.24 30.98 -3.86
CA ILE A 340 -0.94 31.91 -4.95
C ILE A 340 -0.46 31.20 -6.23
N VAL A 341 0.17 30.02 -6.12
CA VAL A 341 0.71 29.24 -7.25
C VAL A 341 -0.03 27.91 -7.47
N THR A 342 -1.18 27.70 -6.84
CA THR A 342 -1.99 26.47 -6.98
C THR A 342 -2.33 26.14 -8.42
N ASP A 343 -2.77 27.13 -9.19
CA ASP A 343 -3.11 26.96 -10.60
C ASP A 343 -1.88 26.76 -11.49
N SER A 344 -0.76 27.35 -11.14
CA SER A 344 0.51 27.14 -11.84
C SER A 344 1.02 25.72 -11.59
N ALA A 345 0.96 25.25 -10.35
CA ALA A 345 1.33 23.85 -10.01
C ALA A 345 0.45 22.82 -10.76
N LEU A 346 -0.86 23.08 -10.84
CA LEU A 346 -1.77 22.24 -11.63
C LEU A 346 -1.44 22.28 -13.11
N THR A 347 -1.12 23.45 -13.67
CA THR A 347 -0.71 23.59 -15.08
C THR A 347 0.50 22.71 -15.36
N GLU A 348 1.50 22.71 -14.50
CA GLU A 348 2.71 21.89 -14.65
C GLU A 348 2.42 20.39 -14.47
N ILE A 349 1.51 20.00 -13.58
CA ILE A 349 1.08 18.60 -13.48
C ILE A 349 0.44 18.14 -14.80
N PHE A 350 -0.50 18.92 -15.36
CA PHE A 350 -1.13 18.59 -16.64
C PHE A 350 -0.14 18.65 -17.80
N TYR A 351 0.85 19.52 -17.77
CA TYR A 351 1.94 19.56 -18.74
C TYR A 351 2.72 18.24 -18.74
N GLU A 352 3.18 17.75 -17.57
CA GLU A 352 3.93 16.50 -17.49
C GLU A 352 3.07 15.28 -17.84
N LEU A 353 1.78 15.29 -17.51
CA LEU A 353 0.83 14.25 -17.94
C LEU A 353 0.67 14.19 -19.47
N ARG A 354 0.58 15.33 -20.14
CA ARG A 354 0.55 15.38 -21.62
C ARG A 354 1.89 14.99 -22.19
N ARG A 355 2.97 15.52 -21.64
CA ARG A 355 4.33 15.26 -22.11
C ARG A 355 4.67 13.76 -22.10
N ILE A 356 4.36 13.01 -21.04
CA ILE A 356 4.64 11.57 -21.00
C ILE A 356 3.81 10.77 -22.01
N ARG A 357 2.64 11.28 -22.41
CA ARG A 357 1.81 10.68 -23.46
C ARG A 357 2.32 11.01 -24.85
N ASP A 358 2.71 12.25 -25.10
CA ASP A 358 2.91 12.80 -26.44
C ASP A 358 4.38 12.70 -26.87
N GLU A 359 5.32 12.71 -25.92
CA GLU A 359 6.75 12.64 -26.17
C GLU A 359 7.34 11.32 -25.64
N LYS A 360 8.30 10.77 -26.40
CA LYS A 360 9.08 9.63 -25.92
C LYS A 360 10.01 10.07 -24.80
N VAL A 361 10.15 9.22 -23.79
CA VAL A 361 11.12 9.44 -22.71
C VAL A 361 12.53 9.27 -23.27
N GLU A 362 13.48 10.08 -22.76
CA GLU A 362 14.88 9.96 -23.11
C GLU A 362 15.48 8.65 -22.54
N ASP A 363 16.42 8.05 -23.25
CA ASP A 363 17.08 6.81 -22.81
C ASP A 363 17.68 6.92 -21.42
N LYS A 364 18.30 8.07 -21.09
CA LYS A 364 18.87 8.34 -19.78
C LYS A 364 17.81 8.32 -18.68
N GLU A 365 16.69 8.97 -18.92
CA GLU A 365 15.55 9.04 -17.99
C GLU A 365 14.92 7.66 -17.76
N LEU A 366 14.72 6.92 -18.85
CA LEU A 366 14.22 5.55 -18.82
C LEU A 366 15.15 4.63 -18.01
N GLN A 367 16.47 4.72 -18.27
CA GLN A 367 17.46 3.92 -17.56
C GLN A 367 17.52 4.27 -16.06
N MET A 368 17.41 5.55 -15.70
CA MET A 368 17.32 5.98 -14.30
C MET A 368 16.10 5.37 -13.59
N ALA A 369 14.94 5.35 -14.25
CA ALA A 369 13.73 4.75 -13.69
C ALA A 369 13.87 3.24 -13.49
N LYS A 370 14.46 2.52 -14.45
CA LYS A 370 14.75 1.08 -14.34
C LYS A 370 15.73 0.78 -13.20
N ASN A 371 16.80 1.57 -13.08
CA ASN A 371 17.79 1.41 -12.00
C ASN A 371 17.16 1.66 -10.62
N TYR A 372 16.31 2.70 -10.51
CA TYR A 372 15.58 3.00 -9.29
C TYR A 372 14.66 1.83 -8.88
N LEU A 373 13.87 1.30 -9.81
CA LEU A 373 12.99 0.15 -9.57
C LEU A 373 13.77 -1.10 -9.17
N SER A 374 14.88 -1.37 -9.86
CA SER A 374 15.74 -2.52 -9.57
C SER A 374 16.34 -2.44 -8.16
N GLY A 375 16.89 -1.28 -7.78
CA GLY A 375 17.42 -1.06 -6.44
C GLY A 375 16.38 -1.08 -5.34
N SER A 376 15.18 -0.52 -5.62
CA SER A 376 14.07 -0.53 -4.67
C SER A 376 13.53 -1.95 -4.45
N PHE A 377 13.41 -2.74 -5.51
CA PHE A 377 12.99 -4.14 -5.42
C PHE A 377 14.01 -4.98 -4.65
N ALA A 378 15.29 -4.85 -4.95
CA ALA A 378 16.35 -5.56 -4.24
C ALA A 378 16.26 -5.31 -2.73
N ARG A 379 16.22 -4.04 -2.33
CA ARG A 379 16.12 -3.63 -0.93
C ARG A 379 14.83 -4.12 -0.26
N SER A 380 13.71 -4.16 -0.99
CA SER A 380 12.43 -4.61 -0.42
C SER A 380 12.43 -6.08 -0.01
N LEU A 381 13.27 -6.91 -0.61
CA LEU A 381 13.39 -8.34 -0.29
C LEU A 381 14.21 -8.63 0.99
N GLU A 382 14.85 -7.61 1.58
CA GLU A 382 15.49 -7.74 2.89
C GLU A 382 14.44 -7.94 4.02
N GLU A 383 13.18 -7.54 3.76
CA GLU A 383 12.09 -7.65 4.74
C GLU A 383 11.26 -8.92 4.53
N ALA A 384 11.21 -9.79 5.53
CA ALA A 384 10.39 -11.00 5.52
C ALA A 384 8.89 -10.70 5.27
N ALA A 385 8.38 -9.57 5.78
CA ALA A 385 7.01 -9.13 5.55
C ALA A 385 6.73 -8.85 4.06
N THR A 386 7.68 -8.28 3.33
CA THR A 386 7.58 -8.05 1.89
C THR A 386 7.57 -9.38 1.11
N ILE A 387 8.44 -10.31 1.50
CA ILE A 387 8.48 -11.66 0.89
C ILE A 387 7.11 -12.36 1.12
N ALA A 388 6.55 -12.28 2.33
CA ALA A 388 5.24 -12.84 2.64
C ALA A 388 4.13 -12.21 1.78
N ASN A 389 4.15 -10.88 1.59
CA ASN A 389 3.17 -10.20 0.75
C ASN A 389 3.26 -10.64 -0.72
N TYR A 390 4.47 -10.72 -1.27
CA TYR A 390 4.67 -11.16 -2.65
C TYR A 390 4.22 -12.62 -2.85
N ALA A 391 4.49 -13.50 -1.89
CA ALA A 391 4.02 -14.87 -1.93
C ALA A 391 2.48 -14.95 -1.88
N LEU A 392 1.84 -14.15 -1.01
CA LEU A 392 0.37 -14.02 -0.96
C LEU A 392 -0.20 -13.51 -2.28
N GLU A 393 0.43 -12.52 -2.91
CA GLU A 393 -0.03 -11.98 -4.20
C GLU A 393 0.04 -13.00 -5.33
N ILE A 394 1.08 -13.84 -5.39
CA ILE A 394 1.18 -14.92 -6.37
C ILE A 394 -0.03 -15.83 -6.29
N GLU A 395 -0.38 -16.28 -5.09
CA GLU A 395 -1.49 -17.22 -4.89
C GLU A 395 -2.88 -16.56 -4.99
N ARG A 396 -2.99 -15.30 -4.57
CA ARG A 396 -4.24 -14.54 -4.61
C ARG A 396 -4.67 -14.22 -6.04
N TYR A 397 -3.71 -13.80 -6.87
CA TYR A 397 -3.97 -13.33 -8.23
C TYR A 397 -3.64 -14.36 -9.30
N ASP A 398 -3.39 -15.59 -8.90
CA ASP A 398 -2.99 -16.68 -9.80
C ASP A 398 -1.85 -16.27 -10.75
N LEU A 399 -0.85 -15.60 -10.19
CA LEU A 399 0.32 -15.17 -10.96
C LEU A 399 1.27 -16.35 -11.21
N PRO A 400 2.12 -16.28 -12.25
CA PRO A 400 3.17 -17.26 -12.44
C PRO A 400 4.04 -17.40 -11.17
N LYS A 401 4.39 -18.61 -10.78
CA LYS A 401 5.21 -18.87 -9.57
C LYS A 401 6.54 -18.14 -9.56
N ASP A 402 7.08 -17.83 -10.73
CA ASP A 402 8.32 -17.09 -10.92
C ASP A 402 8.10 -15.59 -11.12
N TYR A 403 6.89 -15.08 -10.88
CA TYR A 403 6.53 -13.67 -11.14
C TYR A 403 7.51 -12.69 -10.50
N TYR A 404 7.83 -12.83 -9.22
CA TYR A 404 8.81 -11.97 -8.56
C TYR A 404 10.27 -12.37 -8.82
N LYS A 405 10.54 -13.64 -9.13
CA LYS A 405 11.89 -14.07 -9.58
C LYS A 405 12.30 -13.44 -10.92
N THR A 406 11.33 -13.22 -11.78
CA THR A 406 11.53 -12.64 -13.12
C THR A 406 11.26 -11.13 -13.18
N TYR A 407 11.02 -10.47 -12.03
CA TYR A 407 10.65 -9.06 -11.99
C TYR A 407 11.65 -8.15 -12.71
N LEU A 408 12.93 -8.27 -12.43
CA LEU A 408 13.98 -7.49 -13.08
C LEU A 408 14.09 -7.78 -14.58
N LYS A 409 13.93 -9.06 -14.97
CA LYS A 409 13.92 -9.47 -16.38
C LYS A 409 12.73 -8.89 -17.16
N ARG A 410 11.62 -8.57 -16.50
CA ARG A 410 10.47 -7.90 -17.13
C ARG A 410 10.65 -6.39 -17.22
N ILE A 411 11.40 -5.76 -16.31
CA ILE A 411 11.70 -4.32 -16.35
C ILE A 411 12.71 -4.00 -17.46
N GLU A 412 13.73 -4.83 -17.61
CA GLU A 412 14.85 -4.59 -18.51
C GLU A 412 14.42 -4.29 -19.98
N PRO A 413 13.54 -5.08 -20.61
CA PRO A 413 13.15 -4.88 -22.01
C PRO A 413 12.16 -3.73 -22.23
N VAL A 414 11.61 -3.10 -21.19
CA VAL A 414 10.65 -2.00 -21.34
C VAL A 414 11.29 -0.84 -22.13
N THR A 415 10.64 -0.41 -23.20
CA THR A 415 11.12 0.62 -24.12
C THR A 415 10.45 1.98 -23.86
N ALA A 416 10.99 3.04 -24.45
CA ALA A 416 10.33 4.35 -24.48
C ALA A 416 8.95 4.29 -25.18
N ASP A 417 8.80 3.42 -26.19
CA ASP A 417 7.52 3.19 -26.86
C ASP A 417 6.50 2.53 -25.93
N ASP A 418 6.92 1.60 -25.07
CA ASP A 418 6.03 0.99 -24.06
C ASP A 418 5.57 2.00 -23.03
N VAL A 419 6.46 2.89 -22.58
CA VAL A 419 6.12 3.98 -21.65
C VAL A 419 5.08 4.90 -22.29
N GLN A 420 5.30 5.36 -23.53
CA GLN A 420 4.38 6.23 -24.23
C GLN A 420 3.04 5.53 -24.51
N ARG A 421 3.07 4.29 -24.96
CA ARG A 421 1.88 3.47 -25.22
C ARG A 421 1.02 3.33 -23.95
N THR A 422 1.63 3.00 -22.84
CA THR A 422 0.91 2.85 -21.57
C THR A 422 0.42 4.18 -21.02
N ALA A 423 1.18 5.26 -21.18
CA ALA A 423 0.72 6.60 -20.83
C ALA A 423 -0.53 7.00 -21.64
N LYS A 424 -0.54 6.77 -22.98
CA LYS A 424 -1.70 7.02 -23.83
C LYS A 424 -2.92 6.17 -23.46
N LYS A 425 -2.70 4.92 -23.04
CA LYS A 425 -3.77 3.98 -22.71
C LYS A 425 -4.41 4.24 -21.35
N TYR A 426 -3.61 4.62 -20.36
CA TYR A 426 -4.03 4.64 -18.97
C TYR A 426 -4.12 6.03 -18.32
N LEU A 427 -3.72 7.08 -19.02
CA LEU A 427 -3.82 8.46 -18.52
C LEU A 427 -4.62 9.30 -19.52
N ASP A 428 -5.72 9.92 -19.09
CA ASP A 428 -6.50 10.86 -19.90
C ASP A 428 -6.58 12.23 -19.20
N PRO A 429 -5.59 13.12 -19.42
CA PRO A 429 -5.55 14.43 -18.77
C PRO A 429 -6.79 15.30 -18.99
N ASP A 430 -7.63 14.97 -19.98
CA ASP A 430 -8.83 15.75 -20.28
C ASP A 430 -10.06 15.25 -19.51
N LYS A 431 -9.92 14.15 -18.71
CA LYS A 431 -11.03 13.52 -17.98
C LYS A 431 -10.70 13.21 -16.51
N MET A 432 -9.82 13.98 -15.90
CA MET A 432 -9.40 13.77 -14.52
C MET A 432 -10.23 14.53 -13.50
N LEU A 433 -10.25 14.05 -12.27
CA LEU A 433 -10.66 14.78 -11.09
C LEU A 433 -9.47 15.61 -10.56
N VAL A 434 -9.71 16.88 -10.32
CA VAL A 434 -8.84 17.77 -9.54
C VAL A 434 -9.49 17.99 -8.18
N ALA A 435 -9.02 17.32 -7.14
CA ALA A 435 -9.48 17.56 -5.78
C ALA A 435 -8.52 18.51 -5.06
N VAL A 436 -9.06 19.57 -4.48
CA VAL A 436 -8.30 20.64 -3.81
C VAL A 436 -8.89 20.95 -2.44
N VAL A 437 -8.02 21.08 -1.45
CA VAL A 437 -8.34 21.64 -0.13
C VAL A 437 -7.46 22.87 0.09
N GLY A 438 -8.05 24.05 0.20
CA GLY A 438 -7.32 25.31 0.31
C GLY A 438 -8.26 26.50 0.48
N SER A 439 -7.72 27.73 0.54
CA SER A 439 -8.52 28.95 0.66
C SER A 439 -9.30 29.23 -0.63
N ALA A 440 -10.61 28.99 -0.62
CA ALA A 440 -11.46 29.18 -1.80
C ALA A 440 -11.41 30.63 -2.31
N THR A 441 -11.27 31.61 -1.44
CA THR A 441 -11.16 33.04 -1.83
C THR A 441 -9.92 33.31 -2.68
N GLU A 442 -8.84 32.55 -2.47
CA GLU A 442 -7.59 32.71 -3.20
C GLU A 442 -7.50 31.85 -4.46
N VAL A 443 -8.12 30.65 -4.45
CA VAL A 443 -7.87 29.65 -5.51
C VAL A 443 -9.05 29.43 -6.45
N LYS A 444 -10.30 29.66 -6.02
CA LYS A 444 -11.50 29.25 -6.79
C LYS A 444 -11.52 29.84 -8.21
N GLU A 445 -11.28 31.13 -8.36
CA GLU A 445 -11.31 31.77 -9.68
C GLU A 445 -10.22 31.21 -10.60
N LYS A 446 -9.03 30.97 -10.05
CA LYS A 446 -7.88 30.41 -10.81
C LYS A 446 -8.14 28.96 -11.25
N LEU A 447 -8.91 28.20 -10.47
CA LEU A 447 -9.23 26.80 -10.77
C LEU A 447 -10.28 26.64 -11.89
N LYS A 448 -11.10 27.65 -12.18
CA LYS A 448 -12.12 27.61 -13.25
C LYS A 448 -11.57 27.26 -14.64
N LYS A 449 -10.31 27.60 -14.90
CA LYS A 449 -9.66 27.28 -16.20
C LYS A 449 -9.46 25.78 -16.43
N PHE A 450 -9.52 24.95 -15.39
CA PHE A 450 -9.34 23.49 -15.51
C PHE A 450 -10.66 22.75 -15.73
N GLY A 451 -11.77 23.27 -15.22
CA GLY A 451 -13.09 22.63 -15.37
C GLY A 451 -14.14 23.19 -14.43
N PRO A 452 -15.36 22.69 -14.49
CA PRO A 452 -16.44 23.08 -13.58
C PRO A 452 -16.07 22.73 -12.14
N ILE A 453 -16.39 23.66 -11.20
CA ILE A 453 -16.05 23.54 -9.79
C ILE A 453 -17.27 23.11 -8.99
N THR A 454 -17.15 22.03 -8.26
CA THR A 454 -18.07 21.60 -7.20
C THR A 454 -17.46 21.97 -5.84
N MET A 455 -18.15 22.84 -5.08
CA MET A 455 -17.78 23.10 -3.69
C MET A 455 -18.22 21.93 -2.82
N CYS A 456 -17.36 21.48 -1.93
CA CYS A 456 -17.60 20.34 -1.06
C CYS A 456 -17.29 20.67 0.40
N ASP A 457 -17.94 19.95 1.32
CA ASP A 457 -17.58 19.95 2.73
C ASP A 457 -16.37 19.04 3.00
N GLU A 458 -15.89 19.00 4.24
CA GLU A 458 -14.76 18.15 4.66
C GLU A 458 -15.10 16.64 4.66
N ASN A 459 -16.33 16.27 4.45
CA ASN A 459 -16.78 14.88 4.22
C ASN A 459 -16.93 14.54 2.73
N GLY A 460 -16.58 15.47 1.84
CA GLY A 460 -16.65 15.31 0.39
C GLY A 460 -18.05 15.42 -0.18
N ASN A 461 -19.05 15.91 0.59
CA ASN A 461 -20.40 16.14 0.06
C ASN A 461 -20.45 17.47 -0.69
N PRO A 462 -21.13 17.54 -1.85
CA PRO A 462 -21.42 18.79 -2.50
C PRO A 462 -22.19 19.74 -1.58
N ILE A 463 -21.75 20.98 -1.51
CA ILE A 463 -22.45 22.07 -0.79
C ILE A 463 -23.35 22.76 -1.81
N ALA A 464 -24.65 22.88 -1.53
CA ALA A 464 -25.54 23.69 -2.35
C ALA A 464 -25.02 25.14 -2.45
N LYS A 465 -25.15 25.73 -3.64
CA LYS A 465 -24.73 27.12 -3.92
C LYS A 465 -25.54 28.10 -3.12
#